data_700df3e29bb15807f69c9220196298ed
#
_entry.id   700df3e29bb15807f69c9220196298ed
#
_cell.length_a   1.000
_cell.length_b   1.000
_cell.length_c   1.000
_cell.angle_alpha   90.00
_cell.angle_beta   90.00
_cell.angle_gamma   90.00
#
_symmetry.space_group_name_H-M   'P 1'
#
loop_
_entity.id
_entity.type
_entity.pdbx_description
1 polymer ?
#
loop_
_entity_poly.entity_id
_entity_poly.type
_entity_poly.pdbx_seq_one_letter_code
_entity_poly.pdbx_strand_id
1 'polypeptide(L)'
;MGRFSYSDADNYGTSSSNSYFSLKNDGDVARVRFMYNSMNDVEGFAVHQVEIGDRKRYVNCLREYNEPKSKCPFCEAGSRQLAKLFIPIYDEDDGEIKIWERGKNFFAKISGICARYAKDGIPLVSHTFDIERHGKPGDTQTTYEIFETGNDDTRLEDLDDIPDVLGTIVLDKSADEMNYYLDNDEFPDEKSHNKTGDDQKTAFYDVDNLLPGRNEYFEDSESFIR
;
A
#
# COMPACT_ATOMS: atom_id res chain seq x y z
N MET A 1 19.27 12.48 29.63
CA MET A 1 17.82 12.44 29.84
C MET A 1 17.28 13.81 29.47
N GLY A 2 16.68 13.93 28.25
CA GLY A 2 16.11 15.20 27.77
C GLY A 2 14.81 15.49 28.51
N ARG A 3 14.68 16.69 29.06
CA ARG A 3 13.42 17.21 29.62
C ARG A 3 12.82 18.13 28.60
N PHE A 4 11.52 18.02 28.33
CA PHE A 4 10.77 18.94 27.49
C PHE A 4 9.72 19.67 28.33
N SER A 5 9.31 20.86 27.87
CA SER A 5 8.24 21.62 28.51
C SER A 5 6.86 21.09 28.03
N TYR A 6 5.79 21.41 28.75
CA TYR A 6 4.44 21.03 28.36
C TYR A 6 4.07 21.59 26.97
N SER A 7 4.58 22.77 26.61
CA SER A 7 4.39 23.39 25.29
C SER A 7 5.11 22.65 24.16
N ASP A 8 6.11 21.85 24.47
CA ASP A 8 6.89 21.10 23.49
C ASP A 8 6.42 19.66 23.37
N ALA A 9 5.47 19.24 24.19
CA ALA A 9 4.96 17.87 24.22
C ALA A 9 4.38 17.43 22.87
N ASP A 10 3.73 18.35 22.15
CA ASP A 10 3.18 18.09 20.83
C ASP A 10 4.27 17.85 19.75
N ASN A 11 5.48 18.39 19.99
CA ASN A 11 6.63 18.18 19.09
C ASN A 11 7.30 16.80 19.32
N TYR A 12 6.98 16.14 20.44
CA TYR A 12 7.42 14.79 20.77
C TYR A 12 6.28 13.77 20.59
N GLY A 13 5.26 14.15 19.84
CA GLY A 13 4.24 13.21 19.40
C GLY A 13 4.92 12.03 18.73
N THR A 14 4.52 10.82 19.10
CA THR A 14 4.86 9.63 18.35
C THR A 14 4.46 9.90 16.91
N SER A 15 5.44 10.25 16.08
CA SER A 15 5.26 10.12 14.64
C SER A 15 5.06 8.62 14.42
N SER A 16 3.81 8.17 14.44
CA SER A 16 3.46 7.02 13.67
C SER A 16 3.74 7.47 12.23
N SER A 17 4.90 7.14 11.71
CA SER A 17 5.19 7.30 10.30
C SER A 17 4.04 6.59 9.60
N ASN A 18 3.13 7.35 9.08
CA ASN A 18 2.01 6.80 8.33
C ASN A 18 2.62 6.37 6.99
N SER A 19 3.17 5.15 6.97
CA SER A 19 3.86 4.60 5.81
C SER A 19 2.94 4.45 4.59
N TYR A 20 1.66 4.82 4.74
CA TYR A 20 0.69 4.82 3.67
C TYR A 20 0.35 6.23 3.20
N PHE A 21 0.36 6.40 1.88
CA PHE A 21 -0.17 7.59 1.24
C PHE A 21 -1.67 7.45 1.00
N SER A 22 -2.44 8.44 1.46
CA SER A 22 -3.89 8.46 1.32
C SER A 22 -4.43 9.87 1.23
N LEU A 23 -5.21 10.15 0.20
CA LEU A 23 -6.06 11.35 0.08
C LEU A 23 -7.48 10.96 0.46
N LYS A 24 -8.10 11.69 1.39
CA LYS A 24 -9.36 11.27 2.04
C LYS A 24 -10.60 11.90 1.43
N ASN A 25 -10.51 13.17 1.02
CA ASN A 25 -11.65 13.95 0.58
C ASN A 25 -11.62 14.20 -0.93
N ASP A 26 -12.76 14.56 -1.48
CA ASP A 26 -12.88 15.07 -2.84
C ASP A 26 -12.12 16.38 -2.98
N GLY A 27 -11.25 16.48 -3.99
CA GLY A 27 -10.40 17.64 -4.21
C GLY A 27 -9.14 17.70 -3.34
N ASP A 28 -8.86 16.69 -2.49
CA ASP A 28 -7.56 16.61 -1.83
C ASP A 28 -6.45 16.48 -2.87
N VAL A 29 -5.39 17.26 -2.70
CA VAL A 29 -4.20 17.25 -3.57
C VAL A 29 -2.97 17.05 -2.71
N ALA A 30 -2.01 16.26 -3.19
CA ALA A 30 -0.68 16.17 -2.61
C ALA A 30 0.38 16.21 -3.71
N ARG A 31 1.50 16.86 -3.42
CA ARG A 31 2.66 16.90 -4.29
C ARG A 31 3.61 15.77 -3.95
N VAL A 32 3.94 14.97 -4.95
CA VAL A 32 4.73 13.75 -4.75
C VAL A 32 5.78 13.56 -5.83
N ARG A 33 6.78 12.72 -5.52
CA ARG A 33 7.70 12.14 -6.49
C ARG A 33 7.56 10.63 -6.47
N PHE A 34 7.51 10.00 -7.65
CA PHE A 34 7.48 8.54 -7.72
C PHE A 34 8.88 7.99 -7.53
N MET A 35 9.05 7.09 -6.56
CA MET A 35 10.33 6.54 -6.13
C MET A 35 10.77 5.33 -6.98
N TYR A 36 10.52 5.38 -8.30
CA TYR A 36 10.90 4.35 -9.26
C TYR A 36 11.12 4.96 -10.65
N ASN A 37 11.92 4.28 -11.46
CA ASN A 37 12.23 4.74 -12.82
C ASN A 37 11.62 3.83 -13.90
N SER A 38 11.21 2.62 -13.54
CA SER A 38 10.62 1.67 -14.45
C SER A 38 9.46 0.92 -13.81
N MET A 39 8.62 0.28 -14.63
CA MET A 39 7.57 -0.60 -14.12
C MET A 39 8.09 -1.84 -13.38
N ASN A 40 9.36 -2.19 -13.57
CA ASN A 40 9.97 -3.31 -12.85
C ASN A 40 10.26 -2.97 -11.39
N ASP A 41 10.28 -1.68 -11.05
CA ASP A 41 10.53 -1.20 -9.68
C ASP A 41 9.22 -1.12 -8.88
N VAL A 42 8.07 -1.24 -9.54
CA VAL A 42 6.75 -1.21 -8.89
C VAL A 42 6.34 -2.61 -8.49
N GLU A 43 6.18 -2.85 -7.21
CA GLU A 43 5.79 -4.14 -6.69
C GLU A 43 4.28 -4.36 -6.78
N GLY A 44 3.91 -5.53 -7.31
CA GLY A 44 2.53 -5.99 -7.39
C GLY A 44 2.37 -7.36 -6.75
N PHE A 45 1.39 -7.48 -5.87
CA PHE A 45 1.14 -8.72 -5.14
C PHE A 45 -0.27 -9.25 -5.38
N ALA A 46 -0.36 -10.57 -5.50
CA ALA A 46 -1.61 -11.28 -5.28
C ALA A 46 -1.74 -11.52 -3.77
N VAL A 47 -2.81 -11.01 -3.17
CA VAL A 47 -2.99 -11.03 -1.72
C VAL A 47 -4.37 -11.52 -1.33
N HIS A 48 -4.50 -11.98 -0.09
CA HIS A 48 -5.75 -12.20 0.61
C HIS A 48 -5.90 -11.15 1.70
N GLN A 49 -7.13 -10.72 1.96
CA GLN A 49 -7.44 -9.86 3.09
C GLN A 49 -7.94 -10.72 4.25
N VAL A 50 -7.31 -10.56 5.40
CA VAL A 50 -7.64 -11.25 6.65
C VAL A 50 -7.93 -10.22 7.74
N GLU A 51 -8.64 -10.63 8.78
CA GLU A 51 -8.88 -9.81 9.98
C GLU A 51 -8.01 -10.37 11.12
N ILE A 52 -7.20 -9.50 11.73
CA ILE A 52 -6.36 -9.84 12.86
C ILE A 52 -6.73 -8.89 14.00
N GLY A 53 -7.42 -9.43 15.01
CA GLY A 53 -8.10 -8.58 15.99
C GLY A 53 -9.13 -7.67 15.30
N ASP A 54 -9.04 -6.36 15.51
CA ASP A 54 -9.95 -5.38 14.90
C ASP A 54 -9.40 -4.76 13.59
N ARG A 55 -8.32 -5.34 13.03
CA ARG A 55 -7.61 -4.76 11.88
C ARG A 55 -7.62 -5.69 10.68
N LYS A 56 -7.80 -5.10 9.51
CA LYS A 56 -7.60 -5.82 8.25
C LYS A 56 -6.14 -5.74 7.82
N ARG A 57 -5.62 -6.89 7.38
CA ARG A 57 -4.26 -7.03 6.89
C ARG A 57 -4.26 -7.78 5.56
N TYR A 58 -3.23 -7.51 4.77
CA TYR A 58 -2.96 -8.33 3.59
C TYR A 58 -2.00 -9.45 3.93
N VAL A 59 -2.25 -10.61 3.35
CA VAL A 59 -1.39 -11.79 3.42
C VAL A 59 -1.07 -12.20 1.98
N ASN A 60 0.16 -12.59 1.72
CA ASN A 60 0.59 -13.10 0.42
C ASN A 60 -0.31 -14.23 -0.07
N CYS A 61 -0.51 -14.33 -1.37
CA CYS A 61 -1.12 -15.53 -1.97
C CYS A 61 -0.01 -16.45 -2.45
N LEU A 62 -0.03 -17.71 -2.00
CA LEU A 62 0.96 -18.72 -2.40
C LEU A 62 0.74 -19.26 -3.81
N ARG A 63 -0.38 -18.92 -4.43
CA ARG A 63 -0.76 -19.39 -5.76
C ARG A 63 -0.33 -18.41 -6.83
N GLU A 64 0.46 -18.90 -7.78
CA GLU A 64 0.76 -18.16 -9.00
C GLU A 64 -0.42 -18.16 -9.99
N TYR A 65 -0.31 -17.33 -11.02
CA TYR A 65 -1.31 -17.28 -12.08
C TYR A 65 -1.42 -18.64 -12.77
N ASN A 66 -2.65 -19.13 -12.98
CA ASN A 66 -2.98 -20.45 -13.57
C ASN A 66 -2.68 -21.67 -12.70
N GLU A 67 -2.15 -21.55 -11.51
CA GLU A 67 -2.04 -22.69 -10.60
C GLU A 67 -3.39 -23.06 -9.97
N PRO A 68 -3.55 -24.33 -9.54
CA PRO A 68 -4.78 -24.77 -8.86
C PRO A 68 -4.94 -24.09 -7.50
N LYS A 69 -6.18 -23.91 -7.05
CA LYS A 69 -6.48 -23.27 -5.75
C LYS A 69 -5.83 -23.97 -4.56
N SER A 70 -5.61 -25.28 -4.66
CA SER A 70 -4.96 -26.10 -3.62
C SER A 70 -3.50 -25.70 -3.31
N LYS A 71 -2.90 -24.83 -4.11
CA LYS A 71 -1.56 -24.28 -3.82
C LYS A 71 -1.54 -23.24 -2.71
N CYS A 72 -2.70 -22.68 -2.36
CA CYS A 72 -2.84 -21.68 -1.32
C CYS A 72 -4.03 -22.02 -0.42
N PRO A 73 -3.84 -22.21 0.88
CA PRO A 73 -4.93 -22.57 1.80
C PRO A 73 -6.09 -21.58 1.77
N PHE A 74 -5.81 -20.27 1.71
CA PHE A 74 -6.86 -19.27 1.60
C PHE A 74 -7.65 -19.36 0.29
N CYS A 75 -6.98 -19.64 -0.84
CA CYS A 75 -7.67 -19.86 -2.11
C CYS A 75 -8.56 -21.11 -2.07
N GLU A 76 -8.09 -22.19 -1.43
CA GLU A 76 -8.82 -23.44 -1.27
C GLU A 76 -10.03 -23.25 -0.37
N ALA A 77 -9.89 -22.48 0.72
CA ALA A 77 -10.99 -22.10 1.61
C ALA A 77 -11.99 -21.10 0.97
N GLY A 78 -11.74 -20.66 -0.28
CA GLY A 78 -12.64 -19.77 -1.00
C GLY A 78 -12.41 -18.26 -0.75
N SER A 79 -11.35 -17.89 -0.04
CA SER A 79 -10.99 -16.49 0.14
C SER A 79 -10.65 -15.85 -1.21
N ARG A 80 -11.14 -14.61 -1.41
CA ARG A 80 -10.91 -13.86 -2.65
C ARG A 80 -9.43 -13.47 -2.79
N GLN A 81 -8.85 -13.78 -3.95
CA GLN A 81 -7.56 -13.27 -4.33
C GLN A 81 -7.70 -11.85 -4.89
N LEU A 82 -6.92 -10.90 -4.35
CA LEU A 82 -6.85 -9.52 -4.78
C LEU A 82 -5.49 -9.26 -5.42
N ALA A 83 -5.47 -8.50 -6.52
CA ALA A 83 -4.24 -8.00 -7.11
C ALA A 83 -4.04 -6.53 -6.71
N LYS A 84 -2.98 -6.26 -5.99
CA LYS A 84 -2.64 -4.94 -5.44
C LYS A 84 -1.30 -4.46 -5.96
N LEU A 85 -1.19 -3.15 -6.18
CA LEU A 85 0.05 -2.45 -6.48
C LEU A 85 0.44 -1.64 -5.24
N PHE A 86 1.71 -1.65 -4.92
CA PHE A 86 2.30 -0.87 -3.85
C PHE A 86 3.33 0.06 -4.47
N ILE A 87 2.97 1.32 -4.57
CA ILE A 87 3.71 2.34 -5.32
C ILE A 87 4.44 3.22 -4.32
N PRO A 88 5.77 3.13 -4.24
CA PRO A 88 6.53 4.01 -3.36
C PRO A 88 6.51 5.44 -3.92
N ILE A 89 6.19 6.39 -3.06
CA ILE A 89 6.20 7.82 -3.36
C ILE A 89 6.93 8.58 -2.25
N TYR A 90 7.58 9.66 -2.63
CA TYR A 90 8.04 10.67 -1.68
C TYR A 90 6.97 11.76 -1.64
N ASP A 91 6.44 12.03 -0.45
CA ASP A 91 5.45 13.07 -0.20
C ASP A 91 6.20 14.36 0.14
N GLU A 92 6.10 15.36 -0.74
CA GLU A 92 6.82 16.63 -0.60
C GLU A 92 6.32 17.47 0.58
N ASP A 93 5.07 17.25 1.02
CA ASP A 93 4.46 18.05 2.07
C ASP A 93 5.02 17.72 3.46
N ASP A 94 5.33 16.45 3.72
CA ASP A 94 5.89 16.01 5.00
C ASP A 94 7.32 15.45 4.90
N GLY A 95 7.85 15.29 3.69
CA GLY A 95 9.23 14.87 3.46
C GLY A 95 9.47 13.39 3.76
N GLU A 96 8.44 12.55 3.66
CA GLU A 96 8.51 11.13 3.98
C GLU A 96 8.24 10.23 2.76
N ILE A 97 8.87 9.05 2.75
CA ILE A 97 8.55 7.99 1.78
C ILE A 97 7.33 7.23 2.28
N LYS A 98 6.32 7.14 1.42
CA LYS A 98 5.05 6.47 1.68
C LYS A 98 4.73 5.45 0.60
N ILE A 99 3.91 4.48 0.92
CA ILE A 99 3.39 3.52 -0.05
C ILE A 99 1.96 3.89 -0.42
N TRP A 100 1.74 4.08 -1.71
CA TRP A 100 0.41 4.28 -2.28
C TRP A 100 -0.14 2.96 -2.78
N GLU A 101 -1.08 2.38 -2.04
CA GLU A 101 -1.76 1.16 -2.43
C GLU A 101 -2.80 1.42 -3.50
N ARG A 102 -2.78 0.62 -4.58
CA ARG A 102 -3.78 0.68 -5.66
C ARG A 102 -4.16 -0.72 -6.16
N GLY A 103 -5.38 -0.83 -6.68
CA GLY A 103 -5.82 -2.05 -7.35
C GLY A 103 -5.17 -2.20 -8.73
N LYS A 104 -5.20 -3.42 -9.28
CA LYS A 104 -4.60 -3.79 -10.57
C LYS A 104 -4.99 -2.86 -11.74
N ASN A 105 -6.20 -2.27 -11.70
CA ASN A 105 -6.68 -1.39 -12.77
C ASN A 105 -5.87 -0.10 -12.89
N PHE A 106 -5.13 0.26 -11.83
CA PHE A 106 -4.26 1.42 -11.83
C PHE A 106 -2.93 1.19 -12.58
N PHE A 107 -2.60 -0.08 -12.88
CA PHE A 107 -1.37 -0.46 -13.56
C PHE A 107 -1.18 0.27 -14.89
N ALA A 108 -2.22 0.35 -15.71
CA ALA A 108 -2.14 1.02 -17.02
C ALA A 108 -1.78 2.52 -16.89
N LYS A 109 -2.29 3.19 -15.84
CA LYS A 109 -2.00 4.60 -15.58
C LYS A 109 -0.53 4.81 -15.23
N ILE A 110 -0.02 4.01 -14.29
CA ILE A 110 1.38 4.06 -13.86
C ILE A 110 2.33 3.67 -15.01
N SER A 111 2.01 2.60 -15.74
CA SER A 111 2.78 2.19 -16.92
C SER A 111 2.85 3.30 -17.98
N GLY A 112 1.74 4.03 -18.19
CA GLY A 112 1.68 5.16 -19.11
C GLY A 112 2.59 6.31 -18.68
N ILE A 113 2.67 6.60 -17.39
CA ILE A 113 3.58 7.61 -16.81
C ILE A 113 5.02 7.17 -17.05
N CYS A 114 5.40 5.97 -16.63
CA CYS A 114 6.75 5.45 -16.85
C CYS A 114 7.16 5.51 -18.33
N ALA A 115 6.29 5.06 -19.25
CA ALA A 115 6.58 5.06 -20.68
C ALA A 115 6.74 6.47 -21.27
N ARG A 116 6.04 7.46 -20.74
CA ARG A 116 6.16 8.85 -21.17
C ARG A 116 7.52 9.41 -20.81
N TYR A 117 7.87 9.34 -19.52
CA TYR A 117 9.07 10.00 -19.00
C TYR A 117 10.38 9.24 -19.32
N ALA A 118 10.32 7.93 -19.53
CA ALA A 118 11.47 7.18 -20.03
C ALA A 118 12.03 7.70 -21.37
N LYS A 119 11.23 8.45 -22.14
CA LYS A 119 11.65 9.04 -23.43
C LYS A 119 12.44 10.33 -23.25
N ASP A 120 12.26 11.02 -22.15
CA ASP A 120 12.83 12.35 -21.94
C ASP A 120 14.26 12.28 -21.39
N GLY A 121 14.71 11.08 -21.01
CA GLY A 121 16.07 10.85 -20.48
C GLY A 121 16.30 11.43 -19.09
N ILE A 122 15.25 11.94 -18.44
CA ILE A 122 15.26 12.40 -17.05
C ILE A 122 14.67 11.28 -16.18
N PRO A 123 15.32 10.92 -15.08
CA PRO A 123 14.78 9.90 -14.17
C PRO A 123 13.39 10.31 -13.64
N LEU A 124 12.44 9.38 -13.61
CA LEU A 124 11.07 9.67 -13.15
C LEU A 124 11.06 10.26 -11.73
N VAL A 125 11.97 9.82 -10.88
CA VAL A 125 12.14 10.33 -9.51
C VAL A 125 12.49 11.82 -9.44
N SER A 126 12.98 12.42 -10.54
CA SER A 126 13.25 13.86 -10.63
C SER A 126 12.03 14.69 -11.07
N HIS A 127 10.93 14.04 -11.46
CA HIS A 127 9.69 14.73 -11.80
C HIS A 127 8.78 14.82 -10.59
N THR A 128 8.19 16.01 -10.40
CA THR A 128 7.18 16.26 -9.36
C THR A 128 5.78 16.19 -9.95
N PHE A 129 4.86 15.59 -9.23
CA PHE A 129 3.48 15.40 -9.65
C PHE A 129 2.53 15.85 -8.55
N ASP A 130 1.45 16.49 -8.94
CA ASP A 130 0.30 16.64 -8.07
C ASP A 130 -0.67 15.49 -8.33
N ILE A 131 -1.03 14.78 -7.26
CA ILE A 131 -2.09 13.75 -7.28
C ILE A 131 -3.33 14.37 -6.69
N GLU A 132 -4.38 14.48 -7.49
CA GLU A 132 -5.69 14.99 -7.06
C GLU A 132 -6.69 13.85 -6.97
N ARG A 133 -7.41 13.76 -5.85
CA ARG A 133 -8.48 12.80 -5.62
C ARG A 133 -9.83 13.38 -6.04
N HIS A 134 -10.61 12.58 -6.78
CA HIS A 134 -12.01 12.87 -7.10
C HIS A 134 -12.91 11.79 -6.55
N GLY A 135 -13.93 12.19 -5.80
CA GLY A 135 -14.92 11.32 -5.18
C GLY A 135 -14.98 11.52 -3.66
N LYS A 136 -16.20 11.43 -3.13
CA LYS A 136 -16.46 11.61 -1.71
C LYS A 136 -15.87 10.45 -0.89
N PRO A 137 -15.61 10.65 0.42
CA PRO A 137 -15.25 9.55 1.30
C PRO A 137 -16.26 8.42 1.22
N GLY A 138 -15.79 7.18 1.00
CA GLY A 138 -16.67 6.01 0.85
C GLY A 138 -17.26 5.81 -0.55
N ASP A 139 -16.94 6.66 -1.52
CA ASP A 139 -17.39 6.48 -2.89
C ASP A 139 -16.61 5.34 -3.56
N THR A 140 -17.35 4.42 -4.19
CA THR A 140 -16.79 3.27 -4.91
C THR A 140 -16.14 3.66 -6.26
N GLN A 141 -16.45 4.84 -6.77
CA GLN A 141 -15.95 5.35 -8.05
C GLN A 141 -14.89 6.45 -7.87
N THR A 142 -14.12 6.39 -6.80
CA THR A 142 -13.01 7.32 -6.59
C THR A 142 -11.99 7.23 -7.71
N THR A 143 -11.64 8.37 -8.28
CA THR A 143 -10.59 8.48 -9.31
C THR A 143 -9.47 9.38 -8.83
N TYR A 144 -8.32 9.26 -9.46
CA TYR A 144 -7.15 10.09 -9.19
C TYR A 144 -6.62 10.66 -10.49
N GLU A 145 -6.42 11.94 -10.54
CA GLU A 145 -5.69 12.61 -11.60
C GLU A 145 -4.25 12.85 -11.17
N ILE A 146 -3.32 12.78 -12.13
CA ILE A 146 -1.90 12.91 -11.88
C ILE A 146 -1.38 13.90 -12.89
N PHE A 147 -0.89 15.04 -12.40
CA PHE A 147 -0.39 16.14 -13.22
C PHE A 147 1.09 16.34 -12.92
N GLU A 148 1.92 16.40 -13.93
CA GLU A 148 3.29 16.86 -13.76
C GLU A 148 3.29 18.36 -13.43
N THR A 149 4.02 18.74 -12.40
CA THR A 149 4.13 20.12 -11.93
C THR A 149 5.51 20.73 -12.18
N GLY A 150 6.50 19.88 -12.45
CA GLY A 150 7.86 20.33 -12.72
C GLY A 150 8.89 19.25 -12.47
N ASN A 151 10.14 19.70 -12.35
CA ASN A 151 11.28 18.87 -12.01
C ASN A 151 11.90 19.40 -10.72
N ASP A 152 12.33 18.48 -9.88
CA ASP A 152 13.16 18.77 -8.73
C ASP A 152 14.40 17.87 -8.80
N ASP A 153 15.55 18.50 -9.02
CA ASP A 153 16.84 17.82 -9.11
C ASP A 153 17.45 17.55 -7.72
N THR A 154 16.75 17.94 -6.64
CA THR A 154 17.18 17.58 -5.29
C THR A 154 17.26 16.07 -5.19
N ARG A 155 18.45 15.59 -4.94
CA ARG A 155 18.68 14.15 -4.75
C ARG A 155 17.97 13.72 -3.47
N LEU A 156 17.10 12.74 -3.57
CA LEU A 156 16.57 12.05 -2.42
C LEU A 156 17.66 11.09 -1.93
N GLU A 157 18.28 11.41 -0.79
CA GLU A 157 19.51 10.73 -0.33
C GLU A 157 19.26 9.29 0.12
N ASP A 158 18.01 8.94 0.46
CA ASP A 158 17.68 7.66 1.09
C ASP A 158 16.67 6.85 0.24
N LEU A 159 17.00 6.61 -1.04
CA LEU A 159 16.24 5.64 -1.87
C LEU A 159 16.27 4.22 -1.28
N ASP A 160 17.20 3.96 -0.36
CA ASP A 160 17.33 2.68 0.35
C ASP A 160 16.28 2.53 1.48
N ASP A 161 15.59 3.62 1.84
CA ASP A 161 14.56 3.62 2.89
C ASP A 161 13.15 3.27 2.37
N ILE A 162 13.02 2.84 1.11
CA ILE A 162 11.74 2.32 0.62
C ILE A 162 11.42 1.04 1.40
N PRO A 163 10.30 1.03 2.16
CA PRO A 163 9.99 -0.13 2.98
C PRO A 163 9.71 -1.36 2.13
N ASP A 164 10.27 -2.50 2.51
CA ASP A 164 9.91 -3.79 1.92
C ASP A 164 8.40 -4.01 2.08
N VAL A 165 7.71 -4.27 0.99
CA VAL A 165 6.26 -4.52 1.02
C VAL A 165 5.96 -5.88 1.61
N LEU A 166 6.67 -6.92 1.15
CA LEU A 166 6.51 -8.28 1.67
C LEU A 166 7.18 -8.42 3.05
N GLY A 167 6.46 -8.94 4.00
CA GLY A 167 6.91 -9.07 5.40
C GLY A 167 6.54 -7.87 6.27
N THR A 168 6.17 -6.72 5.68
CA THR A 168 5.73 -5.52 6.42
C THR A 168 4.27 -5.18 6.14
N ILE A 169 3.98 -4.69 4.94
CA ILE A 169 2.65 -4.30 4.48
C ILE A 169 1.81 -5.52 4.13
N VAL A 170 2.39 -6.43 3.35
CA VAL A 170 1.84 -7.74 3.03
C VAL A 170 2.53 -8.76 3.92
N LEU A 171 1.80 -9.39 4.80
CA LEU A 171 2.35 -10.44 5.67
C LEU A 171 2.82 -11.61 4.81
N ASP A 172 4.07 -12.01 5.00
CA ASP A 172 4.64 -13.20 4.35
C ASP A 172 4.37 -14.43 5.20
N LYS A 173 3.36 -15.20 4.82
CA LYS A 173 2.89 -16.36 5.57
C LYS A 173 3.02 -17.65 4.76
N SER A 174 3.49 -18.68 5.41
CA SER A 174 3.58 -20.04 4.88
C SER A 174 2.21 -20.72 4.82
N ALA A 175 2.12 -21.83 4.09
CA ALA A 175 0.89 -22.63 4.04
C ALA A 175 0.44 -23.14 5.42
N ASP A 176 1.39 -23.51 6.28
CA ASP A 176 1.09 -24.00 7.62
C ASP A 176 0.51 -22.92 8.52
N GLU A 177 1.06 -21.69 8.44
CA GLU A 177 0.54 -20.52 9.16
C GLU A 177 -0.85 -20.12 8.65
N MET A 178 -1.08 -20.18 7.33
CA MET A 178 -2.40 -19.92 6.75
C MET A 178 -3.44 -20.95 7.19
N ASN A 179 -3.08 -22.23 7.25
CA ASN A 179 -3.96 -23.28 7.78
C ASN A 179 -4.24 -23.04 9.27
N TYR A 180 -3.22 -22.68 10.04
CA TYR A 180 -3.41 -22.33 11.45
C TYR A 180 -4.39 -21.16 11.61
N TYR A 181 -4.27 -20.12 10.79
CA TYR A 181 -5.20 -18.99 10.79
C TYR A 181 -6.64 -19.41 10.45
N LEU A 182 -6.83 -20.30 9.47
CA LEU A 182 -8.17 -20.81 9.10
C LEU A 182 -8.85 -21.58 10.23
N ASP A 183 -8.06 -22.20 11.10
CA ASP A 183 -8.56 -22.96 12.25
C ASP A 183 -8.76 -22.11 13.52
N ASN A 184 -8.02 -21.00 13.68
CA ASN A 184 -7.93 -20.26 14.94
C ASN A 184 -8.27 -18.78 14.82
N ASP A 185 -8.47 -18.21 13.61
CA ASP A 185 -8.67 -16.79 13.31
C ASP A 185 -7.51 -15.87 13.77
N GLU A 186 -6.32 -16.46 14.00
CA GLU A 186 -5.10 -15.72 14.41
C GLU A 186 -3.85 -16.44 13.87
N PHE A 187 -2.75 -15.71 13.66
CA PHE A 187 -1.47 -16.32 13.30
C PHE A 187 -0.67 -16.71 14.55
N PRO A 188 0.19 -17.77 14.45
CA PRO A 188 0.95 -18.25 15.60
C PRO A 188 1.82 -17.19 16.29
N ASP A 189 2.41 -16.30 15.50
CA ASP A 189 3.37 -15.29 15.97
C ASP A 189 2.70 -14.12 16.69
N GLU A 190 1.40 -13.93 16.53
CA GLU A 190 0.68 -12.78 17.10
C GLU A 190 0.21 -13.01 18.54
N LYS A 191 0.23 -14.26 19.02
CA LYS A 191 -0.06 -14.58 20.44
C LYS A 191 0.95 -13.98 21.42
N SER A 192 2.18 -13.72 21.00
CA SER A 192 3.23 -13.22 21.86
C SER A 192 3.18 -11.71 22.13
N HIS A 193 2.48 -10.92 21.32
CA HIS A 193 2.48 -9.46 21.41
C HIS A 193 1.42 -8.89 22.36
N ASN A 194 0.45 -9.71 22.83
CA ASN A 194 -0.58 -9.25 23.76
C ASN A 194 -0.19 -9.40 25.24
N LYS A 195 1.03 -9.82 25.60
CA LYS A 195 1.40 -10.15 26.99
C LYS A 195 2.64 -9.48 27.57
N THR A 196 3.44 -8.77 26.82
CA THR A 196 4.57 -8.00 27.40
C THR A 196 4.71 -6.68 26.67
N GLY A 197 4.37 -5.58 27.36
CA GLY A 197 4.79 -4.27 26.92
C GLY A 197 6.32 -4.21 27.03
N ASP A 198 7.01 -4.29 25.91
CA ASP A 198 8.28 -3.59 25.68
C ASP A 198 8.69 -3.74 24.20
N ASP A 199 8.79 -2.61 23.56
CA ASP A 199 9.62 -2.21 22.45
C ASP A 199 10.17 -3.27 21.46
N GLN A 200 9.35 -3.63 20.45
CA GLN A 200 9.82 -3.70 19.08
C GLN A 200 8.69 -3.20 18.16
N LYS A 201 8.88 -1.99 17.63
CA LYS A 201 7.95 -1.32 16.72
C LYS A 201 7.94 -2.01 15.35
N THR A 202 7.20 -3.10 15.20
CA THR A 202 6.65 -3.43 13.90
C THR A 202 5.52 -2.43 13.66
N ALA A 203 5.70 -1.55 12.69
CA ALA A 203 4.65 -0.63 12.28
C ALA A 203 3.44 -1.45 11.82
N PHE A 204 2.39 -1.49 12.64
CA PHE A 204 1.15 -2.15 12.28
C PHE A 204 0.40 -1.26 11.29
N TYR A 205 0.26 -1.74 10.07
CA TYR A 205 -0.46 -1.04 9.00
C TYR A 205 -1.92 -1.44 9.03
N ASP A 206 -2.79 -0.47 9.29
CA ASP A 206 -4.24 -0.67 9.29
C ASP A 206 -4.80 -0.34 7.90
N VAL A 207 -5.21 -1.36 7.16
CA VAL A 207 -5.74 -1.19 5.80
C VAL A 207 -7.15 -0.57 5.77
N ASP A 208 -7.87 -0.52 6.90
CA ASP A 208 -9.19 0.14 6.96
C ASP A 208 -9.11 1.66 6.81
N ASN A 209 -7.96 2.26 7.17
CA ASN A 209 -7.72 3.68 6.93
C ASN A 209 -7.48 4.01 5.45
N LEU A 210 -7.24 3.00 4.60
CA LEU A 210 -6.96 3.15 3.17
C LEU A 210 -8.18 2.92 2.29
N LEU A 211 -9.22 2.27 2.81
CA LEU A 211 -10.38 1.94 2.02
C LEU A 211 -11.47 2.99 2.21
N PRO A 212 -11.83 3.73 1.17
CA PRO A 212 -13.13 4.37 1.11
C PRO A 212 -14.18 3.24 1.05
N GLY A 213 -14.95 3.06 2.12
CA GLY A 213 -16.20 2.31 2.22
C GLY A 213 -16.25 0.92 1.54
N ARG A 214 -16.61 -0.07 2.32
CA ARG A 214 -16.93 -1.44 1.94
C ARG A 214 -17.52 -1.59 0.53
N ASN A 215 -17.03 -2.60 -0.19
CA ASN A 215 -17.55 -3.20 -1.41
C ASN A 215 -17.22 -2.50 -2.73
N GLU A 216 -16.00 -2.67 -3.23
CA GLU A 216 -15.84 -2.76 -4.68
C GLU A 216 -16.26 -4.17 -5.13
N TYR A 217 -17.55 -4.37 -5.34
CA TYR A 217 -18.05 -5.43 -6.18
C TYR A 217 -17.75 -5.04 -7.63
N PHE A 218 -16.66 -5.55 -8.18
CA PHE A 218 -16.53 -5.61 -9.63
C PHE A 218 -17.31 -6.84 -10.08
N GLU A 219 -18.50 -6.62 -10.61
CA GLU A 219 -19.15 -7.59 -11.48
C GLU A 219 -18.24 -7.79 -12.69
N ASP A 220 -17.79 -9.03 -12.88
CA ASP A 220 -17.19 -9.47 -14.14
C ASP A 220 -18.22 -9.28 -15.24
N SER A 221 -18.10 -8.20 -16.01
CA SER A 221 -18.80 -8.09 -17.29
C SER A 221 -18.09 -8.99 -18.30
N GLU A 222 -18.32 -10.29 -18.19
CA GLU A 222 -18.22 -11.17 -19.35
C GLU A 222 -19.42 -10.93 -20.24
N SER A 223 -19.29 -10.07 -21.22
CA SER A 223 -20.01 -10.16 -22.47
C SER A 223 -19.63 -9.02 -23.38
N PHE A 224 -18.71 -9.23 -24.28
CA PHE A 224 -18.73 -8.65 -25.62
C PHE A 224 -17.69 -9.36 -26.49
N ILE A 225 -18.09 -10.56 -26.97
CA ILE A 225 -17.62 -11.04 -28.25
C ILE A 225 -18.88 -11.51 -29.01
N ARG A 226 -19.29 -10.69 -29.94
CA ARG A 226 -19.95 -11.07 -31.19
C ARG A 226 -19.48 -10.16 -32.29
#